data_0f03b2e19b77b4d6bd501e729bec5f47
#
_entry.id   0f03b2e19b77b4d6bd501e729bec5f47
#
_cell.length_a   1.000
_cell.length_b   1.000
_cell.length_c   1.000
_cell.angle_alpha   90.00
_cell.angle_beta   90.00
_cell.angle_gamma   90.00
#
_symmetry.space_group_name_H-M   'P 1'
#
loop_
_entity.id
_entity.type
_entity.pdbx_description
1 polymer ?
#
loop_
_entity_poly.entity_id
_entity_poly.type
_entity_poly.pdbx_seq_one_letter_code
_entity_poly.pdbx_strand_id
1 'polypeptide(L)' 'MDNVQLVHQLTCDFEGHAYLIEVFSRPDGSYFARTMFSSQDVIISDGFSFEEALIRHQDLLPLAISSRKMPLSSRLKN' A
#
# COMPACT_ATOMS: atom_id res chain seq x y z
N MET A 1 -8.80 7.44 -21.34
CA MET A 1 -7.42 7.14 -21.07
C MET A 1 -7.00 7.69 -19.73
N ASP A 2 -6.49 6.87 -18.92
CA ASP A 2 -6.12 7.30 -17.59
C ASP A 2 -4.79 8.02 -17.61
N ASN A 3 -4.75 9.20 -17.08
CA ASN A 3 -3.51 9.92 -16.90
C ASN A 3 -3.04 9.80 -15.46
N VAL A 4 -2.96 8.56 -15.01
CA VAL A 4 -2.44 8.30 -13.67
C VAL A 4 -0.92 8.49 -13.73
N GLN A 5 -0.39 9.27 -12.81
CA GLN A 5 1.02 9.58 -12.80
C GLN A 5 1.63 9.25 -11.45
N LEU A 6 2.79 8.62 -11.49
CA LEU A 6 3.57 8.39 -10.28
C LEU A 6 4.15 9.73 -9.83
N VAL A 7 3.81 10.17 -8.63
CA VAL A 7 4.27 11.47 -8.14
C VAL A 7 5.26 11.34 -6.99
N HIS A 8 5.35 10.18 -6.35
CA HIS A 8 6.26 10.02 -5.22
C HIS A 8 6.48 8.53 -4.95
N GLN A 9 7.69 8.21 -4.48
CA GLN A 9 8.04 6.86 -4.04
C GLN A 9 8.82 6.97 -2.75
N LEU A 10 8.59 6.03 -1.85
CA LEU A 10 9.39 5.95 -0.64
C LEU A 10 9.41 4.51 -0.19
N THR A 11 10.38 4.15 0.65
CA THR A 11 10.40 2.84 1.24
C THR A 11 10.09 2.95 2.72
N CYS A 12 9.47 1.92 3.24
CA CYS A 12 9.08 1.82 4.62
C CYS A 12 9.64 0.52 5.17
N ASP A 13 10.46 0.61 6.20
CA ASP A 13 11.03 -0.59 6.80
C ASP A 13 10.10 -1.13 7.86
N PHE A 14 9.88 -2.42 7.82
CA PHE A 14 9.05 -3.08 8.81
C PHE A 14 9.61 -4.47 9.07
N GLU A 15 10.02 -4.71 10.31
CA GLU A 15 10.57 -6.00 10.74
C GLU A 15 11.70 -6.49 9.84
N GLY A 16 12.59 -5.57 9.49
CA GLY A 16 13.79 -5.93 8.73
C GLY A 16 13.61 -6.02 7.23
N HIS A 17 12.42 -5.72 6.73
CA HIS A 17 12.17 -5.72 5.29
C HIS A 17 11.75 -4.34 4.82
N ALA A 18 12.19 -3.98 3.63
CA ALA A 18 11.84 -2.70 3.03
C ALA A 18 10.66 -2.90 2.07
N TYR A 19 9.67 -2.06 2.20
CA TYR A 19 8.48 -2.11 1.35
C TYR A 19 8.37 -0.80 0.58
N LEU A 20 8.13 -0.91 -0.71
CA LEU A 20 8.00 0.26 -1.56
C LEU A 20 6.57 0.78 -1.52
N ILE A 21 6.43 2.06 -1.29
CA ILE A 21 5.15 2.75 -1.42
C ILE A 21 5.25 3.68 -2.60
N GLU A 22 4.36 3.52 -3.56
CA GLU A 22 4.28 4.40 -4.72
C GLU A 22 3.01 5.21 -4.61
N VAL A 23 3.09 6.51 -4.77
CA VAL A 23 1.91 7.38 -4.71
C VAL A 23 1.65 7.92 -6.10
N PHE A 24 0.41 7.83 -6.52
CA PHE A 24 -0.03 8.22 -7.85
C PHE A 24 -1.10 9.30 -7.76
N SER A 25 -1.12 10.18 -8.74
CA SER A 25 -2.21 11.13 -8.89
C SER A 25 -3.14 10.68 -10.00
N ARG A 26 -4.42 10.99 -9.84
CA ARG A 26 -5.43 10.74 -10.86
C ARG A 26 -5.88 12.05 -11.49
N PRO A 27 -6.42 11.99 -12.70
CA PRO A 27 -6.89 13.22 -13.36
C PRO A 27 -7.96 13.98 -12.59
N ASP A 28 -8.73 13.30 -11.76
CA ASP A 28 -9.80 13.95 -11.01
C ASP A 28 -9.29 14.66 -9.75
N GLY A 29 -7.98 14.67 -9.54
CA GLY A 29 -7.40 15.36 -8.38
C GLY A 29 -7.24 14.49 -7.16
N SER A 30 -7.66 13.25 -7.21
CA SER A 30 -7.45 12.33 -6.09
C SER A 30 -6.11 11.63 -6.24
N TYR A 31 -5.74 10.88 -5.21
CA TYR A 31 -4.47 10.16 -5.16
C TYR A 31 -4.69 8.76 -4.66
N PHE A 32 -3.73 7.89 -4.94
CA PHE A 32 -3.72 6.58 -4.28
C PHE A 32 -2.27 6.16 -4.06
N ALA A 33 -2.08 5.37 -3.03
CA ALA A 33 -0.78 4.78 -2.71
C ALA A 33 -0.87 3.28 -2.93
N ARG A 34 0.22 2.69 -3.38
CA ARG A 34 0.24 1.28 -3.75
C ARG A 34 1.50 0.61 -3.22
N THR A 35 1.35 -0.60 -2.72
CA THR A 35 2.47 -1.49 -2.43
C THR A 35 2.19 -2.84 -3.07
N MET A 36 3.13 -3.33 -3.84
CA MET A 36 3.02 -4.65 -4.47
C MET A 36 3.85 -5.63 -3.67
N PHE A 37 3.19 -6.63 -3.11
CA PHE A 37 3.89 -7.73 -2.43
C PHE A 37 4.33 -8.78 -3.43
N SER A 38 3.58 -8.93 -4.50
CA SER A 38 3.92 -9.79 -5.62
C SER A 38 3.13 -9.30 -6.82
N SER A 39 3.29 -9.96 -7.95
CA SER A 39 2.59 -9.56 -9.17
C SER A 39 1.07 -9.69 -9.02
N GLN A 40 0.62 -10.50 -8.07
CA GLN A 40 -0.80 -10.73 -7.86
C GLN A 40 -1.29 -10.33 -6.48
N ASP A 41 -0.46 -9.65 -5.71
CA ASP A 41 -0.81 -9.29 -4.35
C ASP A 41 -0.44 -7.83 -4.12
N VAL A 42 -1.43 -6.97 -4.18
CA VAL A 42 -1.25 -5.52 -4.16
C VAL A 42 -2.23 -4.94 -3.15
N ILE A 43 -1.81 -3.92 -2.42
CA ILE A 43 -2.73 -3.12 -1.62
C ILE A 43 -2.72 -1.70 -2.13
N ILE A 44 -3.88 -1.07 -2.08
CA ILE A 44 -4.07 0.30 -2.57
C ILE A 44 -4.87 1.07 -1.53
N SER A 45 -4.43 2.29 -1.27
CA SER A 45 -5.12 3.21 -0.36
C SER A 45 -5.44 4.49 -1.10
N ASP A 46 -6.70 4.90 -1.07
CA ASP A 46 -7.15 6.11 -1.75
C ASP A 46 -7.17 7.30 -0.82
N GLY A 47 -7.05 8.48 -1.38
CA GLY A 47 -7.18 9.72 -0.62
C GLY A 47 -7.53 10.87 -1.53
N PHE A 48 -8.14 11.90 -0.94
CA PHE A 48 -8.45 13.12 -1.69
C PHE A 48 -7.23 14.05 -1.79
N SER A 49 -6.18 13.76 -1.05
CA SER A 49 -4.93 14.49 -1.14
C SER A 49 -3.77 13.52 -1.10
N PHE A 50 -2.60 14.00 -1.50
CA PHE A 50 -1.38 13.22 -1.43
C PHE A 50 -1.15 12.71 -0.02
N GLU A 51 -1.26 13.59 0.96
CA GLU A 51 -1.00 13.22 2.34
C GLU A 51 -1.98 12.20 2.87
N GLU A 52 -3.25 12.35 2.51
CA GLU A 52 -4.26 11.42 2.96
C GLU A 52 -4.00 10.02 2.43
N ALA A 53 -3.70 9.90 1.15
CA ALA A 53 -3.42 8.60 0.57
C ALA A 53 -2.20 7.96 1.23
N LEU A 54 -1.16 8.76 1.45
CA LEU A 54 0.07 8.27 2.04
C LEU A 54 -0.13 7.83 3.49
N ILE A 55 -0.80 8.66 4.29
CA ILE A 55 -1.02 8.34 5.70
C ILE A 55 -1.89 7.10 5.85
N ARG A 56 -2.96 7.01 5.07
CA ARG A 56 -3.81 5.83 5.11
C ARG A 56 -3.04 4.57 4.77
N HIS A 57 -2.17 4.68 3.78
CA HIS A 57 -1.38 3.54 3.35
C HIS A 57 -0.37 3.13 4.41
N GLN A 58 0.29 4.11 5.03
CA GLN A 58 1.25 3.82 6.08
C GLN A 58 0.59 3.18 7.29
N ASP A 59 -0.64 3.55 7.59
CA ASP A 59 -1.38 2.94 8.69
C ASP A 59 -1.82 1.52 8.35
N LEU A 60 -2.16 1.28 7.10
CA LEU A 60 -2.62 -0.03 6.65
C LEU A 60 -1.47 -1.02 6.50
N LEU A 61 -0.31 -0.55 6.10
CA LEU A 61 0.78 -1.43 5.68
C LEU A 61 1.21 -2.44 6.74
N PRO A 62 1.42 -2.03 8.01
CA PRO A 62 1.81 -3.02 9.03
C PRO A 62 0.76 -4.12 9.22
N LEU A 63 -0.51 -3.75 9.15
CA LEU A 63 -1.58 -4.74 9.28
C LEU A 63 -1.60 -5.69 8.10
N ALA A 64 -1.40 -5.16 6.90
CA ALA A 64 -1.37 -5.98 5.70
C ALA A 64 -0.19 -6.94 5.72
N ILE A 65 0.96 -6.48 6.19
CA ILE A 65 2.15 -7.32 6.28
C ILE A 65 1.93 -8.42 7.31
N SER A 66 1.40 -8.06 8.48
CA SER A 66 1.16 -9.04 9.53
C SER A 66 0.19 -10.11 9.08
N SER A 67 -0.83 -9.71 8.34
CA SER A 67 -1.81 -10.66 7.81
C SER A 67 -1.15 -11.69 6.90
N ARG A 68 -0.19 -11.25 6.10
CA ARG A 68 0.46 -12.15 5.14
C ARG A 68 1.49 -13.05 5.79
N LYS A 69 1.96 -12.69 6.97
CA LYS A 69 2.93 -13.52 7.69
C LYS A 69 2.30 -14.58 8.53
N MET A 70 0.99 -14.54 8.75
CA MET A 70 0.34 -15.53 9.57
C MET A 70 0.29 -16.87 8.85
N PRO A 71 0.67 -17.95 9.51
CA PRO A 71 0.56 -19.27 8.89
C PRO A 71 -0.89 -19.58 8.57
N LEU A 72 -1.11 -20.28 7.47
CA LEU A 72 -2.44 -20.65 7.06
C LEU A 72 -3.16 -21.43 8.15
N SER A 73 -2.45 -22.36 8.79
CA SER A 73 -3.06 -23.16 9.84
C SER A 73 -3.55 -22.32 11.00
N SER A 74 -2.82 -21.26 11.35
CA SER A 74 -3.27 -20.36 12.41
C SER A 74 -4.54 -19.64 12.03
N ARG A 75 -4.66 -19.26 10.79
CA ARG A 75 -5.85 -18.53 10.35
C ARG A 75 -7.07 -19.41 10.26
N LEU A 76 -6.86 -20.68 9.99
CA LEU A 76 -7.96 -21.62 9.87
C LEU A 76 -8.40 -22.18 11.21
N LYS A 77 -7.56 -22.00 12.23
CA LYS A 77 -7.86 -22.58 13.47
C LYS A 77 -8.84 -21.79 14.18
N ASN A 78 -9.45 -21.43 14.34
CA ASN A 78 -10.33 -20.68 15.08
C ASN A 78 -11.46 -20.89 15.18
#